data_2ac438deee489da75872cad9beaa783d
#
_entry.id   2ac438deee489da75872cad9beaa783d
#
_cell.length_a   1.000
_cell.length_b   1.000
_cell.length_c   1.000
_cell.angle_alpha   90.00
_cell.angle_beta   90.00
_cell.angle_gamma   90.00
#
_symmetry.space_group_name_H-M   'P 1'
#
loop_
_entity.id
_entity.type
_entity.pdbx_description
1 polymer ?
#
loop_
_entity_poly.entity_id
_entity_poly.type
_entity_poly.pdbx_seq_one_letter_code
_entity_poly.pdbx_strand_id
1 'polypeptide(L)'
;KVLLCRRAIEPRYGLWTLPAGYMELFETMEQGAARETREEAEAEINLEQLYCMYNIPRIGQIYVLFKAQLKQGLFGAGEESLECRLFAEDEIPWNELAFPSVEHTLKHYFADRQKGEFPIHLETLGTRLDQTG
;
A
#
# COMPACT_ATOMS: atom_id res chain seq x y z
N LYS A 1 13.14 -5.40 -2.34
CA LYS A 1 11.85 -6.01 -2.67
C LYS A 1 10.73 -5.30 -1.94
N VAL A 2 9.51 -5.42 -2.43
CA VAL A 2 8.32 -4.81 -1.87
C VAL A 2 7.34 -5.89 -1.45
N LEU A 3 6.75 -5.73 -0.26
CA LEU A 3 5.73 -6.64 0.24
C LEU A 3 4.37 -6.27 -0.33
N LEU A 4 3.73 -7.21 -1.03
CA LEU A 4 2.35 -7.06 -1.49
C LEU A 4 1.49 -8.19 -0.95
N CYS A 5 0.21 -7.90 -0.76
CA CYS A 5 -0.79 -8.85 -0.29
C CYS A 5 -1.85 -9.05 -1.38
N ARG A 6 -2.25 -10.30 -1.58
CA ARG A 6 -3.31 -10.65 -2.53
C ARG A 6 -4.64 -10.67 -1.81
N ARG A 7 -5.58 -9.86 -2.25
CA ARG A 7 -6.84 -9.66 -1.53
C ARG A 7 -7.71 -10.90 -1.51
N ALA A 8 -8.25 -11.21 -0.32
CA ALA A 8 -9.22 -12.29 -0.12
C ALA A 8 -10.64 -11.75 0.08
N ILE A 9 -10.85 -10.45 -0.15
CA ILE A 9 -12.15 -9.80 0.03
C ILE A 9 -12.49 -8.93 -1.18
N GLU A 10 -13.78 -8.67 -1.38
CA GLU A 10 -14.23 -7.69 -2.36
C GLU A 10 -14.16 -6.28 -1.76
N PRO A 11 -13.97 -5.24 -2.57
CA PRO A 11 -13.76 -5.30 -4.02
C PRO A 11 -12.35 -5.78 -4.39
N ARG A 12 -12.17 -6.14 -5.64
CA ARG A 12 -10.86 -6.50 -6.20
C ARG A 12 -10.27 -7.79 -5.61
N TYR A 13 -11.14 -8.77 -5.32
CA TYR A 13 -10.69 -10.08 -4.87
C TYR A 13 -9.64 -10.67 -5.82
N GLY A 14 -8.59 -11.23 -5.23
CA GLY A 14 -7.54 -11.90 -5.99
C GLY A 14 -6.48 -10.99 -6.59
N LEU A 15 -6.62 -9.67 -6.45
CA LEU A 15 -5.64 -8.71 -6.95
C LEU A 15 -4.69 -8.28 -5.84
N TRP A 16 -3.53 -7.76 -6.23
CA TRP A 16 -2.47 -7.44 -5.30
C TRP A 16 -2.53 -5.98 -4.85
N THR A 17 -2.22 -5.76 -3.59
CA THR A 17 -2.24 -4.43 -2.98
C THR A 17 -1.16 -4.28 -1.91
N LEU A 18 -0.89 -3.03 -1.56
CA LEU A 18 -0.15 -2.72 -0.35
C LEU A 18 -1.09 -2.85 0.85
N PRO A 19 -0.59 -3.28 2.04
CA PRO A 19 -1.44 -3.33 3.24
C PRO A 19 -2.06 -1.96 3.51
N ALA A 20 -3.38 -1.93 3.70
CA ALA A 20 -4.11 -0.69 3.91
C ALA A 20 -5.49 -0.94 4.50
N GLY A 21 -6.05 0.08 5.14
CA GLY A 21 -7.39 0.04 5.66
C GLY A 21 -7.77 1.38 6.27
N TYR A 22 -8.93 1.43 6.91
CA TYR A 22 -9.42 2.64 7.55
C TYR A 22 -8.83 2.78 8.96
N MET A 23 -8.59 4.03 9.36
CA MET A 23 -8.21 4.32 10.74
C MET A 23 -9.33 3.95 11.70
N GLU A 24 -8.94 3.50 12.88
CA GLU A 24 -9.88 3.29 13.98
C GLU A 24 -9.89 4.51 14.90
N LEU A 25 -10.94 4.62 15.75
CA LEU A 25 -11.02 5.73 16.69
C LEU A 25 -9.81 5.73 17.63
N PHE A 26 -9.34 6.93 17.94
CA PHE A 26 -8.21 7.18 18.85
C PHE A 26 -6.86 6.65 18.33
N GLU A 27 -6.81 6.26 17.08
CA GLU A 27 -5.59 5.75 16.44
C GLU A 27 -4.92 6.86 15.64
N THR A 28 -3.60 6.96 15.72
CA THR A 28 -2.84 7.83 14.82
C THR A 28 -2.73 7.17 13.45
N MET A 29 -2.36 7.95 12.43
CA MET A 29 -2.12 7.40 11.09
C MET A 29 -1.03 6.32 11.13
N GLU A 30 0.03 6.57 11.89
CA GLU A 30 1.14 5.62 12.02
C GLU A 30 0.70 4.33 12.70
N GLN A 31 -0.10 4.44 13.75
CA GLN A 31 -0.66 3.27 14.43
C GLN A 31 -1.57 2.47 13.50
N GLY A 32 -2.38 3.16 12.71
CA GLY A 32 -3.26 2.52 11.74
C GLY A 32 -2.50 1.76 10.67
N ALA A 33 -1.46 2.38 10.12
CA ALA A 33 -0.62 1.73 9.10
C ALA A 33 0.05 0.48 9.68
N ALA A 34 0.58 0.55 10.89
CA ALA A 34 1.23 -0.61 11.54
C ALA A 34 0.21 -1.70 11.84
N ARG A 35 -0.97 -1.36 12.33
CA ARG A 35 -2.04 -2.32 12.63
C ARG A 35 -2.52 -3.04 11.37
N GLU A 36 -2.80 -2.29 10.29
CA GLU A 36 -3.25 -2.89 9.03
C GLU A 36 -2.19 -3.85 8.47
N THR A 37 -0.92 -3.49 8.59
CA THR A 37 0.15 -4.37 8.13
C THR A 37 0.22 -5.65 8.94
N ARG A 38 0.03 -5.58 10.26
CA ARG A 38 -0.04 -6.78 11.10
C ARG A 38 -1.23 -7.67 10.73
N GLU A 39 -2.40 -7.04 10.50
CA GLU A 39 -3.61 -7.80 10.21
C GLU A 39 -3.58 -8.44 8.83
N GLU A 40 -3.07 -7.75 7.82
CA GLU A 40 -3.12 -8.22 6.45
C GLU A 40 -1.90 -9.04 6.04
N ALA A 41 -0.73 -8.75 6.61
CA ALA A 41 0.52 -9.37 6.23
C ALA A 41 1.26 -10.05 7.38
N GLU A 42 0.67 -10.09 8.58
CA GLU A 42 1.29 -10.68 9.77
C GLU A 42 2.72 -10.20 9.98
N ALA A 43 2.94 -8.90 9.75
CA ALA A 43 4.28 -8.32 9.75
C ALA A 43 4.37 -7.14 10.69
N GLU A 44 5.51 -7.01 11.37
CA GLU A 44 5.87 -5.84 12.15
C GLU A 44 6.78 -4.96 11.30
N ILE A 45 6.58 -3.65 11.39
CA ILE A 45 7.31 -2.69 10.58
C ILE A 45 7.94 -1.59 11.41
N ASN A 46 9.02 -1.03 10.88
CA ASN A 46 9.60 0.23 11.33
C ASN A 46 9.18 1.30 10.32
N LEU A 47 8.36 2.25 10.74
CA LEU A 47 7.95 3.36 9.89
C LEU A 47 9.12 4.32 9.73
N GLU A 48 9.39 4.71 8.48
CA GLU A 48 10.49 5.62 8.18
C GLU A 48 10.01 7.03 7.91
N GLN A 49 9.01 7.18 7.02
CA GLN A 49 8.51 8.49 6.65
C GLN A 49 7.14 8.43 6.00
N LEU A 50 6.42 9.53 6.06
CA LEU A 50 5.28 9.76 5.19
C LEU A 50 5.80 9.79 3.75
N TYR A 51 5.14 9.07 2.85
CA TYR A 51 5.66 8.94 1.49
C TYR A 51 4.70 9.44 0.43
N CYS A 52 3.46 8.95 0.41
CA CYS A 52 2.48 9.36 -0.58
C CYS A 52 1.17 9.78 0.06
N MET A 53 0.52 10.78 -0.52
CA MET A 53 -0.85 11.16 -0.19
C MET A 53 -1.63 11.25 -1.49
N TYR A 54 -2.74 10.53 -1.56
CA TYR A 54 -3.62 10.57 -2.72
C TYR A 54 -4.97 11.11 -2.32
N ASN A 55 -5.34 12.23 -2.95
CA ASN A 55 -6.66 12.80 -2.80
C ASN A 55 -7.57 12.17 -3.86
N ILE A 56 -8.69 11.57 -3.43
CA ILE A 56 -9.62 10.91 -4.31
C ILE A 56 -10.98 11.60 -4.14
N PRO A 57 -11.20 12.75 -4.83
CA PRO A 57 -12.38 13.57 -4.61
C PRO A 57 -13.69 12.84 -4.91
N ARG A 58 -13.67 11.94 -5.88
CA ARG A 58 -14.85 11.22 -6.32
C ARG A 58 -15.51 10.43 -5.18
N ILE A 59 -14.72 9.94 -4.23
CA ILE A 59 -15.24 9.18 -3.08
C ILE A 59 -14.99 9.90 -1.75
N GLY A 60 -14.44 11.13 -1.80
CA GLY A 60 -14.21 11.92 -0.60
C GLY A 60 -13.18 11.31 0.34
N GLN A 61 -12.14 10.66 -0.18
CA GLN A 61 -11.12 10.00 0.63
C GLN A 61 -9.74 10.54 0.34
N ILE A 62 -8.89 10.45 1.34
CA ILE A 62 -7.46 10.71 1.22
C ILE A 62 -6.74 9.44 1.67
N TYR A 63 -5.88 8.89 0.80
CA TYR A 63 -5.03 7.75 1.13
C TYR A 63 -3.67 8.27 1.56
N VAL A 64 -3.18 7.75 2.68
CA VAL A 64 -1.87 8.11 3.22
C VAL A 64 -1.01 6.85 3.27
N LEU A 65 0.16 6.91 2.65
CA LEU A 65 1.08 5.78 2.62
C LEU A 65 2.41 6.17 3.24
N PHE A 66 2.94 5.26 4.03
CA PHE A 66 4.24 5.42 4.69
C PHE A 66 5.27 4.51 4.02
N LYS A 67 6.51 4.99 3.96
CA LYS A 67 7.65 4.15 3.63
C LYS A 67 8.12 3.49 4.93
N ALA A 68 8.32 2.18 4.89
CA ALA A 68 8.63 1.38 6.08
C ALA A 68 9.55 0.22 5.74
N GLN A 69 10.14 -0.39 6.77
CA GLN A 69 10.93 -1.60 6.65
C GLN A 69 10.29 -2.71 7.49
N LEU A 70 10.35 -3.93 7.02
CA LEU A 70 9.98 -5.09 7.83
C LEU A 70 11.00 -5.24 8.95
N LYS A 71 10.53 -5.40 10.18
CA LYS A 71 11.45 -5.46 11.34
C LYS A 71 12.39 -6.64 11.29
N GLN A 72 11.89 -7.83 10.92
CA GLN A 72 12.67 -9.06 10.94
C GLN A 72 12.53 -9.83 9.64
N GLY A 73 11.98 -9.19 8.61
CA GLY A 73 11.71 -9.85 7.35
C GLY A 73 10.64 -10.93 7.43
N LEU A 74 9.92 -11.03 8.54
CA LEU A 74 8.88 -12.04 8.73
C LEU A 74 7.53 -11.48 8.29
N PHE A 75 6.77 -12.31 7.59
CA PHE A 75 5.43 -11.95 7.13
C PHE A 75 4.63 -13.22 6.83
N GLY A 76 3.31 -13.06 6.64
CA GLY A 76 2.42 -14.15 6.27
C GLY A 76 1.10 -13.59 5.82
N ALA A 77 0.18 -14.44 5.37
CA ALA A 77 -1.14 -13.99 4.95
C ALA A 77 -2.08 -13.92 6.16
N GLY A 78 -2.59 -12.71 6.43
CA GLY A 78 -3.65 -12.52 7.42
C GLY A 78 -4.99 -13.02 6.86
N GLU A 79 -6.06 -12.89 7.66
CA GLU A 79 -7.37 -13.45 7.30
C GLU A 79 -7.96 -12.90 6.00
N GLU A 80 -7.66 -11.63 5.68
CA GLU A 80 -8.21 -10.98 4.50
C GLU A 80 -7.24 -11.01 3.31
N SER A 81 -6.20 -11.84 3.39
CA SER A 81 -5.20 -12.00 2.33
C SER A 81 -5.11 -13.47 1.92
N LEU A 82 -5.10 -13.71 0.60
CA LEU A 82 -4.89 -15.05 0.07
C LEU A 82 -3.44 -15.48 0.23
N GLU A 83 -2.52 -14.55 -0.01
CA GLU A 83 -1.08 -14.73 0.17
C GLU A 83 -0.41 -13.37 0.27
N CYS A 84 0.80 -13.36 0.83
CA CYS A 84 1.67 -12.19 0.83
C CYS A 84 3.03 -12.61 0.33
N ARG A 85 3.67 -11.76 -0.49
CA ARG A 85 4.97 -12.07 -1.09
C ARG A 85 5.82 -10.82 -1.21
N LEU A 86 7.13 -11.03 -1.21
CA LEU A 86 8.09 -9.99 -1.56
C LEU A 86 8.35 -10.04 -3.06
N PHE A 87 8.27 -8.88 -3.71
CA PHE A 87 8.48 -8.75 -5.15
C PHE A 87 9.68 -7.84 -5.42
N ALA A 88 10.58 -8.30 -6.29
CA ALA A 88 11.55 -7.42 -6.90
C ALA A 88 10.85 -6.56 -7.97
N GLU A 89 11.50 -5.49 -8.43
CA GLU A 89 10.88 -4.58 -9.40
C GLU A 89 10.41 -5.31 -10.65
N ASP A 90 11.21 -6.24 -11.17
CA ASP A 90 10.89 -6.99 -12.39
C ASP A 90 9.86 -8.10 -12.17
N GLU A 91 9.46 -8.34 -10.93
CA GLU A 91 8.45 -9.35 -10.58
C GLU A 91 7.07 -8.76 -10.31
N ILE A 92 6.94 -7.43 -10.26
CA ILE A 92 5.67 -6.78 -9.93
C ILE A 92 4.56 -7.19 -10.90
N PRO A 93 3.42 -7.68 -10.39
CA PRO A 93 2.30 -8.06 -11.26
C PRO A 93 1.48 -6.83 -11.68
N TRP A 94 2.04 -6.02 -12.58
CA TRP A 94 1.47 -4.74 -12.96
C TRP A 94 0.03 -4.81 -13.47
N ASN A 95 -0.34 -5.92 -14.11
CA ASN A 95 -1.69 -6.10 -14.63
C ASN A 95 -2.67 -6.66 -13.59
N GLU A 96 -2.20 -6.93 -12.39
CA GLU A 96 -3.01 -7.54 -11.33
C GLU A 96 -2.99 -6.71 -10.05
N LEU A 97 -2.73 -5.41 -10.15
CA LEU A 97 -2.78 -4.52 -9.01
C LEU A 97 -4.22 -4.08 -8.75
N ALA A 98 -4.59 -4.05 -7.48
CA ALA A 98 -5.99 -3.84 -7.09
C ALA A 98 -6.48 -2.42 -7.33
N PHE A 99 -5.62 -1.42 -7.13
CA PHE A 99 -6.03 -0.01 -7.15
C PHE A 99 -4.99 0.87 -7.85
N PRO A 100 -5.43 1.96 -8.52
CA PRO A 100 -4.50 2.92 -9.12
C PRO A 100 -3.47 3.47 -8.14
N SER A 101 -3.84 3.68 -6.88
CA SER A 101 -2.91 4.19 -5.86
C SER A 101 -1.73 3.25 -5.64
N VAL A 102 -1.94 1.94 -5.74
CA VAL A 102 -0.87 0.96 -5.60
C VAL A 102 0.12 1.10 -6.76
N GLU A 103 -0.39 1.19 -8.00
CA GLU A 103 0.45 1.35 -9.17
C GLU A 103 1.28 2.63 -9.09
N HIS A 104 0.64 3.75 -8.76
CA HIS A 104 1.34 5.04 -8.63
C HIS A 104 2.43 4.97 -7.57
N THR A 105 2.12 4.39 -6.40
CA THR A 105 3.08 4.29 -5.31
C THR A 105 4.29 3.45 -5.71
N LEU A 106 4.07 2.32 -6.36
CA LEU A 106 5.16 1.45 -6.78
C LEU A 106 6.04 2.12 -7.84
N LYS A 107 5.44 2.83 -8.79
CA LYS A 107 6.21 3.57 -9.80
C LYS A 107 7.07 4.66 -9.16
N HIS A 108 6.50 5.41 -8.22
CA HIS A 108 7.27 6.42 -7.47
C HIS A 108 8.42 5.76 -6.72
N TYR A 109 8.12 4.67 -6.02
CA TYR A 109 9.12 4.01 -5.18
C TYR A 109 10.33 3.52 -5.97
N PHE A 110 10.10 2.84 -7.08
CA PHE A 110 11.22 2.32 -7.86
C PHE A 110 12.03 3.44 -8.52
N ALA A 111 11.37 4.49 -9.00
CA ALA A 111 12.07 5.65 -9.56
C ALA A 111 12.89 6.38 -8.48
N ASP A 112 12.31 6.58 -7.30
CA ASP A 112 12.97 7.27 -6.19
C ASP A 112 14.15 6.45 -5.68
N ARG A 113 13.98 5.14 -5.56
CA ARG A 113 15.06 4.24 -5.13
C ARG A 113 16.25 4.34 -6.06
N GLN A 114 16.01 4.40 -7.37
CA GLN A 114 17.08 4.54 -8.36
C GLN A 114 17.83 5.87 -8.20
N LYS A 115 17.10 6.94 -7.87
CA LYS A 115 17.70 8.26 -7.64
C LYS A 115 18.35 8.39 -6.25
N GLY A 116 17.97 7.54 -5.31
CA GLY A 116 18.45 7.62 -3.94
C GLY A 116 17.76 8.70 -3.09
N GLU A 117 16.63 9.23 -3.54
CA GLU A 117 15.88 10.26 -2.85
C GLU A 117 14.40 9.90 -2.81
N PHE A 118 13.74 10.12 -1.65
CA PHE A 118 12.34 9.75 -1.44
C PHE A 118 11.54 10.98 -1.01
N PRO A 119 11.17 11.87 -1.96
CA PRO A 119 10.31 13.02 -1.63
C PRO A 119 8.89 12.56 -1.33
N ILE A 120 8.13 13.41 -0.66
CA ILE A 120 6.70 13.16 -0.45
C ILE A 120 5.97 13.45 -1.75
N HIS A 121 5.11 12.50 -2.16
CA HIS A 121 4.28 12.64 -3.35
C HIS A 121 2.85 12.96 -2.96
N LEU A 122 2.30 14.01 -3.57
CA LEU A 122 0.90 14.41 -3.37
C LEU A 122 0.23 14.43 -4.74
N GLU A 123 -0.79 13.59 -4.92
CA GLU A 123 -1.49 13.49 -6.20
C GLU A 123 -3.00 13.40 -6.00
N THR A 124 -3.74 13.80 -7.03
CA THR A 124 -5.19 13.60 -7.10
C THR A 124 -5.47 12.46 -8.07
N LEU A 125 -6.21 11.46 -7.62
CA LEU A 125 -6.59 10.30 -8.41
C LEU A 125 -8.11 10.19 -8.48
N GLY A 126 -8.60 9.28 -9.34
CA GLY A 126 -10.02 8.99 -9.40
C GLY A 126 -10.86 10.12 -9.95
N THR A 127 -10.31 10.91 -10.88
CA THR A 127 -11.04 12.00 -11.53
C THR A 127 -11.98 11.50 -12.62
N ARG A 128 -11.81 10.25 -13.06
CA ARG A 128 -12.69 9.59 -14.02
C ARG A 128 -13.68 8.70 -13.28
N LEU A 129 -14.83 8.45 -13.90
CA LEU A 129 -15.89 7.65 -13.28
C LEU A 129 -15.48 6.20 -13.00
N ASP A 130 -14.52 5.69 -13.76
CA ASP A 130 -14.06 4.30 -13.66
C ASP A 130 -12.85 4.10 -12.71
N GLN A 131 -12.40 5.18 -12.03
CA GLN A 131 -11.25 5.11 -11.11
C GLN A 131 -11.72 5.31 -9.68
N THR A 132 -11.31 4.40 -8.79
CA THR A 132 -11.69 4.42 -7.37
C THR A 132 -10.48 4.19 -6.45
N GLY A 133 -9.43 4.88 -6.70
CA GLY A 133 -8.23 4.76 -5.89
C GLY A 133 -7.33 3.67 -6.32
#